data_02a689b31ca8f903d42fdad3646a3ffc
#
_entry.id   02a689b31ca8f903d42fdad3646a3ffc
#
_cell.length_a   1.000
_cell.length_b   1.000
_cell.length_c   1.000
_cell.angle_alpha   90.00
_cell.angle_beta   90.00
_cell.angle_gamma   90.00
#
_symmetry.space_group_name_H-M   'P 1'
#
loop_
_entity.id
_entity.type
_entity.pdbx_description
1 polymer ?
#
loop_
_entity_poly.entity_id
_entity_poly.type
_entity_poly.pdbx_seq_one_letter_code
_entity_poly.pdbx_strand_id
1 'polypeptide(L)'
;TLTDADIQSRLSLLLDLLQCNEKMFLWQYDTNGKCLKTNSSISVYDTMFLHAKDFSETLAFGQEHDSPLTITSSLGMMWAVVFQKDLSHQIMRLHVIGPIFTSMLSDDTIALLQKRSDIRQHWKPKLYDYLHNVPVVTASNFIKYTLMLHFCVTNQHLKPSDITYADFTYDDLISTSNRPLDYAAYWARENAMIDIIRTGNIYRKQSLAPAATQLSGM
;
A
#
# COMPACT_ATOMS: atom_id res chain seq x y z
N THR A 1 8.27 21.16 16.11
CA THR A 1 8.85 19.82 15.86
C THR A 1 8.15 18.84 16.78
N LEU A 2 7.57 17.77 16.24
CA LEU A 2 6.96 16.71 17.05
C LEU A 2 8.05 15.98 17.84
N THR A 3 7.76 15.70 19.11
CA THR A 3 8.61 14.80 19.90
C THR A 3 8.28 13.34 19.56
N ASP A 4 9.20 12.41 19.83
CA ASP A 4 8.93 10.97 19.64
C ASP A 4 7.72 10.51 20.48
N ALA A 5 7.52 11.06 21.69
CA ALA A 5 6.36 10.79 22.52
C ALA A 5 5.04 11.23 21.87
N ASP A 6 5.02 12.39 21.22
CA ASP A 6 3.83 12.88 20.49
C ASP A 6 3.50 11.95 19.32
N ILE A 7 4.52 11.54 18.56
CA ILE A 7 4.35 10.59 17.45
C ILE A 7 3.78 9.27 17.97
N GLN A 8 4.35 8.69 19.03
CA GLN A 8 3.87 7.43 19.60
C GLN A 8 2.43 7.54 20.12
N SER A 9 2.07 8.65 20.74
CA SER A 9 0.69 8.88 21.20
C SER A 9 -0.31 8.92 20.04
N ARG A 10 0.02 9.65 18.96
CA ARG A 10 -0.81 9.73 17.73
C ARG A 10 -0.92 8.37 17.03
N LEU A 11 0.20 7.63 16.95
CA LEU A 11 0.21 6.29 16.36
C LEU A 11 -0.62 5.30 17.17
N SER A 12 -0.68 5.44 18.50
CA SER A 12 -1.57 4.62 19.32
C SER A 12 -3.03 4.85 18.98
N LEU A 13 -3.45 6.12 18.85
CA LEU A 13 -4.83 6.46 18.45
C LEU A 13 -5.16 5.97 17.03
N LEU A 14 -4.21 6.12 16.10
CA LEU A 14 -4.39 5.59 14.75
C LEU A 14 -4.52 4.07 14.77
N LEU A 15 -3.71 3.38 15.57
CA LEU A 15 -3.76 1.93 15.71
C LEU A 15 -5.12 1.45 16.23
N ASP A 16 -5.68 2.12 17.25
CA ASP A 16 -7.00 1.81 17.77
C ASP A 16 -8.07 1.94 16.65
N LEU A 17 -7.97 2.99 15.85
CA LEU A 17 -8.87 3.20 14.71
C LEU A 17 -8.73 2.08 13.66
N LEU A 18 -7.50 1.72 13.30
CA LEU A 18 -7.22 0.65 12.32
C LEU A 18 -7.74 -0.70 12.81
N GLN A 19 -7.60 -1.01 14.09
CA GLN A 19 -8.07 -2.26 14.68
C GLN A 19 -9.59 -2.33 14.76
N CYS A 20 -10.25 -1.23 15.13
CA CYS A 20 -11.71 -1.19 15.22
C CYS A 20 -12.40 -1.31 13.86
N ASN A 21 -11.85 -0.69 12.82
CA ASN A 21 -12.50 -0.58 11.53
C ASN A 21 -12.11 -1.70 10.56
N GLU A 22 -10.80 -1.96 10.42
CA GLU A 22 -10.28 -2.74 9.29
C GLU A 22 -9.41 -3.93 9.73
N LYS A 23 -9.13 -4.08 11.02
CA LYS A 23 -8.20 -5.08 11.57
C LYS A 23 -6.81 -5.03 10.90
N MET A 24 -6.38 -3.86 10.52
CA MET A 24 -5.12 -3.62 9.83
C MET A 24 -3.97 -3.52 10.83
N PHE A 25 -2.76 -3.91 10.41
CA PHE A 25 -1.58 -3.89 11.26
C PHE A 25 -0.74 -2.63 11.04
N LEU A 26 -0.04 -2.23 12.10
CA LEU A 26 0.97 -1.19 12.10
C LEU A 26 2.31 -1.79 12.50
N TRP A 27 3.36 -1.43 11.76
CA TRP A 27 4.73 -1.88 11.95
C TRP A 27 5.65 -0.67 12.09
N GLN A 28 6.67 -0.81 12.91
CA GLN A 28 7.76 0.16 12.99
C GLN A 28 9.07 -0.58 12.73
N TYR A 29 9.86 -0.07 11.79
CA TYR A 29 11.16 -0.63 11.43
C TYR A 29 12.27 0.37 11.68
N ASP A 30 13.47 -0.12 12.04
CA ASP A 30 14.69 0.67 11.94
C ASP A 30 15.21 0.69 10.50
N THR A 31 16.29 1.42 10.28
CA THR A 31 16.94 1.54 8.95
C THR A 31 17.64 0.27 8.49
N ASN A 32 17.76 -0.75 9.32
CA ASN A 32 18.30 -2.06 8.97
C ASN A 32 17.19 -3.09 8.63
N GLY A 33 15.93 -2.65 8.61
CA GLY A 33 14.79 -3.54 8.38
C GLY A 33 14.40 -4.41 9.58
N LYS A 34 14.91 -4.09 10.78
CA LYS A 34 14.51 -4.78 12.00
C LYS A 34 13.18 -4.21 12.49
N CYS A 35 12.20 -5.09 12.69
CA CYS A 35 10.93 -4.71 13.30
C CYS A 35 11.16 -4.32 14.77
N LEU A 36 10.84 -3.08 15.11
CA LEU A 36 10.95 -2.52 16.46
C LEU A 36 9.65 -2.73 17.25
N LYS A 37 8.51 -2.60 16.57
CA LYS A 37 7.18 -2.68 17.18
C LYS A 37 6.15 -3.07 16.14
N THR A 38 5.19 -3.91 16.54
CA THR A 38 4.02 -4.26 15.74
C THR A 38 2.88 -4.71 16.64
N ASN A 39 1.64 -4.62 16.16
CA ASN A 39 0.47 -5.24 16.77
C ASN A 39 0.08 -6.56 16.08
N SER A 40 0.83 -6.99 15.07
CA SER A 40 0.58 -8.26 14.39
C SER A 40 1.19 -9.42 15.16
N SER A 41 0.42 -10.49 15.34
CA SER A 41 0.91 -11.79 15.81
C SER A 41 1.41 -12.70 14.67
N ILE A 42 1.25 -12.27 13.40
CA ILE A 42 1.54 -13.07 12.22
C ILE A 42 2.87 -12.59 11.63
N SER A 43 3.96 -13.22 12.06
CA SER A 43 5.32 -12.84 11.66
C SER A 43 5.62 -12.99 10.16
N VAL A 44 4.85 -13.81 9.43
CA VAL A 44 5.07 -13.99 8.00
C VAL A 44 4.82 -12.71 7.19
N TYR A 45 3.93 -11.84 7.63
CA TYR A 45 3.67 -10.57 6.95
C TYR A 45 4.85 -9.62 7.00
N ASP A 46 5.62 -9.65 8.09
CA ASP A 46 6.90 -8.95 8.19
C ASP A 46 7.87 -9.39 7.08
N THR A 47 8.05 -10.70 6.95
CA THR A 47 8.90 -11.27 5.90
C THR A 47 8.37 -10.96 4.50
N MET A 48 7.05 -11.00 4.29
CA MET A 48 6.44 -10.67 3.00
C MET A 48 6.63 -9.21 2.63
N PHE A 49 6.54 -8.29 3.60
CA PHE A 49 6.82 -6.88 3.39
C PHE A 49 8.27 -6.64 2.94
N LEU A 50 9.25 -7.18 3.70
CA LEU A 50 10.67 -7.02 3.39
C LEU A 50 11.07 -7.63 2.02
N HIS A 51 10.22 -8.50 1.46
CA HIS A 51 10.43 -9.11 0.14
C HIS A 51 9.52 -8.53 -0.95
N ALA A 52 8.56 -7.67 -0.58
CA ALA A 52 7.68 -7.04 -1.56
C ALA A 52 8.43 -6.04 -2.44
N LYS A 53 9.43 -5.38 -1.86
CA LYS A 53 10.38 -4.49 -2.54
C LYS A 53 11.71 -4.56 -1.81
N ASP A 54 12.80 -4.32 -2.53
CA ASP A 54 14.11 -4.20 -1.89
C ASP A 54 14.06 -3.08 -0.83
N PHE A 55 14.42 -3.45 0.40
CA PHE A 55 14.36 -2.53 1.53
C PHE A 55 15.32 -1.34 1.36
N SER A 56 16.46 -1.56 0.70
CA SER A 56 17.41 -0.50 0.39
C SER A 56 16.84 0.52 -0.59
N GLU A 57 16.08 0.09 -1.60
CA GLU A 57 15.38 0.98 -2.52
C GLU A 57 14.27 1.76 -1.82
N THR A 58 13.56 1.12 -0.89
CA THR A 58 12.55 1.79 -0.06
C THR A 58 13.18 2.90 0.78
N LEU A 59 14.35 2.64 1.39
CA LEU A 59 15.10 3.66 2.14
C LEU A 59 15.61 4.77 1.24
N ALA A 60 16.17 4.43 0.07
CA ALA A 60 16.66 5.43 -0.90
C ALA A 60 15.53 6.37 -1.33
N PHE A 61 14.35 5.82 -1.66
CA PHE A 61 13.17 6.62 -1.95
C PHE A 61 12.83 7.56 -0.78
N GLY A 62 12.75 7.03 0.44
CA GLY A 62 12.43 7.82 1.63
C GLY A 62 13.47 8.91 1.92
N GLN A 63 14.74 8.68 1.59
CA GLN A 63 15.79 9.69 1.76
C GLN A 63 15.61 10.89 0.81
N GLU A 64 15.13 10.65 -0.40
CA GLU A 64 14.93 11.67 -1.44
C GLU A 64 13.56 12.34 -1.37
N HIS A 65 12.54 11.66 -0.79
CA HIS A 65 11.16 12.12 -0.79
C HIS A 65 10.59 12.17 0.62
N ASP A 66 9.70 13.12 0.87
CA ASP A 66 8.92 13.22 2.13
C ASP A 66 7.52 12.60 2.00
N SER A 67 7.14 12.21 0.79
CA SER A 67 5.85 11.60 0.51
C SER A 67 5.78 10.14 0.99
N PRO A 68 4.58 9.65 1.36
CA PRO A 68 4.36 8.23 1.62
C PRO A 68 4.60 7.38 0.37
N LEU A 69 5.09 6.17 0.57
CA LEU A 69 5.27 5.18 -0.47
C LEU A 69 4.29 4.03 -0.28
N THR A 70 3.49 3.74 -1.29
CA THR A 70 2.66 2.52 -1.33
C THR A 70 3.39 1.45 -2.13
N ILE A 71 3.52 0.26 -1.56
CA ILE A 71 4.21 -0.89 -2.16
C ILE A 71 3.18 -1.98 -2.40
N THR A 72 3.15 -2.53 -3.61
CA THR A 72 2.32 -3.70 -3.95
C THR A 72 3.21 -4.90 -4.21
N SER A 73 2.98 -6.01 -3.53
CA SER A 73 3.72 -7.25 -3.77
C SER A 73 3.24 -8.01 -5.01
N SER A 74 4.02 -8.98 -5.46
CA SER A 74 3.63 -9.89 -6.54
C SER A 74 2.39 -10.75 -6.22
N LEU A 75 1.97 -10.79 -4.96
CA LEU A 75 0.76 -11.45 -4.50
C LEU A 75 -0.46 -10.48 -4.47
N GLY A 76 -0.28 -9.21 -4.84
CA GLY A 76 -1.31 -8.19 -4.80
C GLY A 76 -1.56 -7.60 -3.42
N MET A 77 -0.78 -7.97 -2.41
CA MET A 77 -0.83 -7.33 -1.09
C MET A 77 -0.22 -5.94 -1.14
N MET A 78 -0.84 -5.00 -0.44
CA MET A 78 -0.39 -3.61 -0.40
C MET A 78 0.02 -3.20 1.02
N TRP A 79 1.08 -2.39 1.08
CA TRP A 79 1.54 -1.69 2.29
C TRP A 79 1.74 -0.21 1.97
N ALA A 80 1.58 0.63 2.98
CA ALA A 80 1.98 2.02 2.90
C ALA A 80 3.07 2.31 3.91
N VAL A 81 4.11 3.00 3.46
CA VAL A 81 5.32 3.33 4.22
C VAL A 81 5.40 4.85 4.41
N VAL A 82 5.64 5.27 5.64
CA VAL A 82 5.92 6.67 6.00
C VAL A 82 7.26 6.73 6.72
N PHE A 83 8.07 7.70 6.35
CA PHE A 83 9.43 7.88 6.84
C PHE A 83 9.47 8.92 7.96
N GLN A 84 9.94 8.52 9.13
CA GLN A 84 10.26 9.44 10.22
C GLN A 84 11.71 9.88 10.04
N LYS A 85 11.92 11.19 9.84
CA LYS A 85 13.24 11.79 9.69
C LYS A 85 13.60 12.65 10.89
N ASP A 86 14.89 12.82 11.12
CA ASP A 86 15.42 13.75 12.10
C ASP A 86 15.53 15.19 11.52
N LEU A 87 16.08 16.10 12.31
CA LEU A 87 16.29 17.50 11.91
C LEU A 87 17.31 17.65 10.78
N SER A 88 18.14 16.64 10.53
CA SER A 88 19.10 16.56 9.44
C SER A 88 18.54 15.88 8.20
N HIS A 89 17.22 15.65 8.16
CA HIS A 89 16.50 14.90 7.12
C HIS A 89 16.99 13.45 6.92
N GLN A 90 17.65 12.86 7.93
CA GLN A 90 18.02 11.45 7.89
C GLN A 90 16.88 10.58 8.42
N ILE A 91 16.63 9.45 7.74
CA ILE A 91 15.61 8.50 8.17
C ILE A 91 16.02 7.86 9.49
N MET A 92 15.15 7.97 10.49
CA MET A 92 15.30 7.31 11.78
C MET A 92 14.51 6.01 11.87
N ARG A 93 13.30 6.02 11.33
CA ARG A 93 12.36 4.89 11.39
C ARG A 93 11.42 4.90 10.19
N LEU A 94 10.90 3.71 9.86
CA LEU A 94 9.81 3.53 8.93
C LEU A 94 8.57 3.11 9.72
N HIS A 95 7.44 3.72 9.39
CA HIS A 95 6.12 3.35 9.89
C HIS A 95 5.33 2.77 8.73
N VAL A 96 4.85 1.54 8.89
CA VAL A 96 4.22 0.77 7.80
C VAL A 96 2.84 0.31 8.24
N ILE A 97 1.81 0.52 7.43
CA ILE A 97 0.50 -0.07 7.60
C ILE A 97 0.23 -1.09 6.49
N GLY A 98 -0.41 -2.19 6.84
CA GLY A 98 -0.72 -3.30 5.95
C GLY A 98 -0.43 -4.65 6.62
N PRO A 99 -0.40 -5.77 5.83
CA PRO A 99 -0.85 -5.84 4.43
C PRO A 99 -2.35 -5.67 4.29
N ILE A 100 -2.78 -5.28 3.10
CA ILE A 100 -4.20 -5.27 2.72
C ILE A 100 -4.38 -5.85 1.31
N PHE A 101 -5.62 -6.25 1.01
CA PHE A 101 -6.12 -6.36 -0.37
C PHE A 101 -7.15 -5.27 -0.62
N THR A 102 -7.26 -4.80 -1.86
CA THR A 102 -8.32 -3.85 -2.26
C THR A 102 -9.60 -4.54 -2.69
N SER A 103 -9.53 -5.84 -2.95
CA SER A 103 -10.67 -6.71 -3.28
C SER A 103 -10.44 -8.10 -2.72
N MET A 104 -11.53 -8.82 -2.50
CA MET A 104 -11.47 -10.20 -2.04
C MET A 104 -10.79 -11.10 -3.07
N LEU A 105 -9.86 -11.95 -2.64
CA LEU A 105 -9.31 -13.00 -3.49
C LEU A 105 -10.28 -14.17 -3.56
N SER A 106 -10.51 -14.68 -4.77
CA SER A 106 -11.24 -15.93 -4.94
C SER A 106 -10.35 -17.14 -4.59
N ASP A 107 -10.96 -18.24 -4.19
CA ASP A 107 -10.24 -19.48 -3.91
C ASP A 107 -9.44 -19.96 -5.13
N ASP A 108 -9.99 -19.80 -6.34
CA ASP A 108 -9.30 -20.11 -7.60
C ASP A 108 -8.04 -19.26 -7.78
N THR A 109 -8.12 -17.96 -7.44
CA THR A 109 -6.96 -17.07 -7.49
C THR A 109 -5.88 -17.51 -6.51
N ILE A 110 -6.26 -17.86 -5.27
CA ILE A 110 -5.32 -18.36 -4.27
C ILE A 110 -4.68 -19.67 -4.73
N ALA A 111 -5.46 -20.59 -5.30
CA ALA A 111 -4.96 -21.85 -5.83
C ALA A 111 -3.97 -21.65 -7.00
N LEU A 112 -4.20 -20.65 -7.86
CA LEU A 112 -3.24 -20.26 -8.90
C LEU A 112 -1.96 -19.69 -8.32
N LEU A 113 -2.06 -18.83 -7.32
CA LEU A 113 -0.88 -18.26 -6.62
C LEU A 113 -0.04 -19.35 -5.97
N GLN A 114 -0.65 -20.38 -5.37
CA GLN A 114 0.09 -21.51 -4.77
C GLN A 114 0.95 -22.28 -5.79
N LYS A 115 0.53 -22.30 -7.07
CA LYS A 115 1.26 -23.00 -8.14
C LYS A 115 2.44 -22.20 -8.69
N ARG A 116 2.56 -20.94 -8.38
CA ARG A 116 3.63 -20.08 -8.87
C ARG A 116 5.00 -20.56 -8.36
N SER A 117 6.00 -20.47 -9.23
CA SER A 117 7.38 -20.89 -8.94
C SER A 117 8.16 -19.89 -8.08
N ASP A 118 7.78 -18.60 -8.17
CA ASP A 118 8.42 -17.49 -7.44
C ASP A 118 8.02 -17.43 -5.96
N ILE A 119 6.98 -18.20 -5.55
CA ILE A 119 6.58 -18.26 -4.15
C ILE A 119 7.49 -19.22 -3.39
N ARG A 120 8.01 -18.76 -2.26
CA ARG A 120 8.86 -19.57 -1.39
C ARG A 120 8.18 -20.87 -0.96
N GLN A 121 8.85 -21.98 -1.13
CA GLN A 121 8.31 -23.33 -0.87
C GLN A 121 7.74 -23.49 0.54
N HIS A 122 8.37 -22.90 1.55
CA HIS A 122 7.91 -23.01 2.94
C HIS A 122 6.64 -22.20 3.25
N TRP A 123 6.23 -21.26 2.37
CA TRP A 123 4.97 -20.52 2.52
C TRP A 123 3.79 -21.27 1.89
N LYS A 124 4.05 -22.08 0.84
CA LYS A 124 2.99 -22.72 0.05
C LYS A 124 1.95 -23.49 0.87
N PRO A 125 2.31 -24.29 1.88
CA PRO A 125 1.33 -25.08 2.65
C PRO A 125 0.35 -24.21 3.45
N LYS A 126 0.75 -23.01 3.86
CA LYS A 126 -0.03 -22.09 4.67
C LYS A 126 -0.45 -20.82 3.91
N LEU A 127 -0.14 -20.75 2.60
CA LEU A 127 -0.38 -19.54 1.81
C LEU A 127 -1.86 -19.18 1.80
N TYR A 128 -2.75 -20.17 1.71
CA TYR A 128 -4.21 -19.96 1.78
C TYR A 128 -4.61 -19.22 3.05
N ASP A 129 -4.18 -19.72 4.21
CA ASP A 129 -4.50 -19.12 5.50
C ASP A 129 -3.92 -17.71 5.62
N TYR A 130 -2.68 -17.50 5.14
CA TYR A 130 -2.05 -16.19 5.18
C TYR A 130 -2.79 -15.18 4.32
N LEU A 131 -3.14 -15.53 3.08
CA LEU A 131 -3.84 -14.63 2.16
C LEU A 131 -5.28 -14.39 2.60
N HIS A 132 -5.96 -15.40 3.12
CA HIS A 132 -7.34 -15.30 3.58
C HIS A 132 -7.49 -14.41 4.83
N ASN A 133 -6.46 -14.31 5.64
CA ASN A 133 -6.45 -13.48 6.85
C ASN A 133 -5.98 -12.03 6.59
N VAL A 134 -5.56 -11.70 5.37
CA VAL A 134 -5.24 -10.31 5.00
C VAL A 134 -6.55 -9.51 4.92
N PRO A 135 -6.66 -8.37 5.62
CA PRO A 135 -7.86 -7.56 5.56
C PRO A 135 -8.11 -7.00 4.15
N VAL A 136 -9.38 -6.94 3.77
CA VAL A 136 -9.82 -6.29 2.53
C VAL A 136 -10.26 -4.88 2.87
N VAL A 137 -9.53 -3.89 2.35
CA VAL A 137 -9.75 -2.46 2.62
C VAL A 137 -9.95 -1.76 1.29
N THR A 138 -11.00 -0.97 1.17
CA THR A 138 -11.18 -0.19 -0.06
C THR A 138 -9.99 0.73 -0.26
N ALA A 139 -9.60 0.92 -1.49
CA ALA A 139 -8.48 1.77 -1.81
C ALA A 139 -8.66 3.21 -1.31
N SER A 140 -9.89 3.74 -1.35
CA SER A 140 -10.20 5.07 -0.78
C SER A 140 -9.91 5.13 0.73
N ASN A 141 -10.24 4.09 1.50
CA ASN A 141 -9.95 4.04 2.92
C ASN A 141 -8.46 3.86 3.17
N PHE A 142 -7.79 3.01 2.38
CA PHE A 142 -6.35 2.81 2.51
C PHE A 142 -5.56 4.11 2.26
N ILE A 143 -5.94 4.89 1.25
CA ILE A 143 -5.39 6.22 1.01
C ILE A 143 -5.58 7.13 2.23
N LYS A 144 -6.79 7.18 2.80
CA LYS A 144 -7.06 7.99 4.00
C LYS A 144 -6.19 7.58 5.17
N TYR A 145 -6.04 6.28 5.44
CA TYR A 145 -5.18 5.77 6.51
C TYR A 145 -3.70 6.07 6.25
N THR A 146 -3.25 6.01 5.00
CA THR A 146 -1.89 6.42 4.61
C THR A 146 -1.63 7.89 4.91
N LEU A 147 -2.57 8.77 4.54
CA LEU A 147 -2.48 10.21 4.83
C LEU A 147 -2.54 10.48 6.34
N MET A 148 -3.38 9.75 7.09
CA MET A 148 -3.44 9.85 8.55
C MET A 148 -2.13 9.39 9.20
N LEU A 149 -1.54 8.28 8.73
CA LEU A 149 -0.23 7.82 9.19
C LEU A 149 0.84 8.88 8.95
N HIS A 150 0.86 9.45 7.74
CA HIS A 150 1.79 10.53 7.41
C HIS A 150 1.63 11.73 8.35
N PHE A 151 0.39 12.18 8.56
CA PHE A 151 0.11 13.28 9.49
C PHE A 151 0.54 12.96 10.92
N CYS A 152 0.31 11.74 11.42
CA CYS A 152 0.75 11.32 12.75
C CYS A 152 2.27 11.43 12.93
N VAL A 153 3.03 11.10 11.89
CA VAL A 153 4.50 11.06 11.93
C VAL A 153 5.13 12.43 11.67
N THR A 154 4.60 13.18 10.69
CA THR A 154 5.25 14.41 10.19
C THR A 154 4.54 15.71 10.59
N ASN A 155 3.27 15.64 11.02
CA ASN A 155 2.37 16.77 11.22
C ASN A 155 2.08 17.58 9.94
N GLN A 156 2.30 16.99 8.77
CA GLN A 156 2.02 17.63 7.49
C GLN A 156 0.78 17.03 6.85
N HIS A 157 -0.05 17.89 6.28
CA HIS A 157 -1.21 17.46 5.49
C HIS A 157 -0.82 17.30 4.04
N LEU A 158 -1.10 16.12 3.50
CA LEU A 158 -0.91 15.79 2.10
C LEU A 158 -2.26 15.54 1.41
N LYS A 159 -2.24 15.60 0.08
CA LYS A 159 -3.34 15.19 -0.78
C LYS A 159 -3.12 13.75 -1.27
N PRO A 160 -4.18 13.05 -1.69
CA PRO A 160 -4.04 11.72 -2.30
C PRO A 160 -3.05 11.65 -3.47
N SER A 161 -2.93 12.75 -4.25
CA SER A 161 -1.98 12.87 -5.35
C SER A 161 -0.50 12.89 -4.94
N ASP A 162 -0.23 13.13 -3.66
CA ASP A 162 1.14 13.24 -3.16
C ASP A 162 1.69 11.88 -2.71
N ILE A 163 0.85 10.83 -2.70
CA ILE A 163 1.27 9.47 -2.39
C ILE A 163 1.95 8.87 -3.63
N THR A 164 3.14 8.33 -3.44
CA THR A 164 3.85 7.60 -4.49
C THR A 164 3.50 6.11 -4.44
N TYR A 165 3.27 5.53 -5.61
CA TYR A 165 2.98 4.11 -5.76
C TYR A 165 4.18 3.43 -6.41
N ALA A 166 4.79 2.50 -5.70
CA ALA A 166 5.78 1.60 -6.26
C ALA A 166 5.10 0.27 -6.54
N ASP A 167 4.85 0.02 -7.81
CA ASP A 167 4.50 -1.32 -8.23
C ASP A 167 5.72 -2.20 -8.11
N PHE A 168 5.53 -3.33 -7.49
CA PHE A 168 6.44 -4.43 -7.74
C PHE A 168 6.22 -4.80 -9.20
N THR A 169 7.19 -4.47 -10.03
CA THR A 169 7.11 -4.68 -11.46
C THR A 169 6.86 -6.15 -11.75
N TYR A 170 5.65 -6.45 -12.15
CA TYR A 170 5.32 -7.66 -12.90
C TYR A 170 6.15 -7.73 -14.19
N ASP A 171 6.90 -6.67 -14.51
CA ASP A 171 7.75 -6.53 -15.67
C ASP A 171 8.98 -7.43 -15.68
N ASP A 172 9.43 -7.90 -14.52
CA ASP A 172 10.49 -8.92 -14.48
C ASP A 172 9.99 -10.32 -14.82
N LEU A 173 8.67 -10.54 -14.87
CA LEU A 173 8.08 -11.85 -15.20
C LEU A 173 7.34 -11.89 -16.54
N ILE A 174 6.97 -10.75 -17.11
CA ILE A 174 6.28 -10.69 -18.40
C ILE A 174 6.81 -9.50 -19.21
N SER A 175 7.92 -9.69 -19.88
CA SER A 175 8.54 -8.70 -20.78
C SER A 175 7.75 -8.41 -22.07
N THR A 176 6.42 -8.39 -22.05
CA THR A 176 5.63 -8.22 -23.28
C THR A 176 4.51 -7.19 -23.24
N SER A 177 4.32 -6.43 -22.16
CA SER A 177 3.39 -5.30 -22.21
C SER A 177 3.97 -4.05 -21.54
N ASN A 178 4.70 -3.29 -22.33
CA ASN A 178 5.26 -1.99 -22.00
C ASN A 178 4.20 -0.91 -21.78
N ARG A 179 3.50 -0.89 -20.65
CA ARG A 179 2.88 0.34 -20.12
C ARG A 179 2.73 0.22 -18.61
N PRO A 180 3.36 1.11 -17.81
CA PRO A 180 3.03 1.22 -16.39
C PRO A 180 1.54 1.55 -16.29
N LEU A 181 0.79 0.78 -15.49
CA LEU A 181 -0.56 1.15 -15.07
C LEU A 181 -0.45 2.49 -14.35
N ASP A 182 -0.94 3.54 -14.98
CA ASP A 182 -1.05 4.85 -14.36
C ASP A 182 -2.14 4.79 -13.29
N TYR A 183 -1.75 4.41 -12.07
CA TYR A 183 -2.65 4.32 -10.92
C TYR A 183 -3.28 5.68 -10.59
N ALA A 184 -2.59 6.78 -10.83
CA ALA A 184 -3.18 8.11 -10.67
C ALA A 184 -4.34 8.31 -11.64
N ALA A 185 -4.21 7.85 -12.89
CA ALA A 185 -5.29 7.86 -13.87
C ALA A 185 -6.40 6.86 -13.52
N TYR A 186 -6.06 5.68 -12.99
CA TYR A 186 -7.05 4.72 -12.50
C TYR A 186 -7.88 5.30 -11.35
N TRP A 187 -7.23 5.91 -10.36
CA TRP A 187 -7.89 6.55 -9.22
C TRP A 187 -8.69 7.79 -9.61
N ALA A 188 -8.19 8.60 -10.53
CA ALA A 188 -8.93 9.73 -11.07
C ALA A 188 -10.23 9.27 -11.76
N ARG A 189 -10.20 8.11 -12.44
CA ARG A 189 -11.39 7.49 -13.05
C ARG A 189 -12.37 6.97 -12.02
N GLU A 190 -11.90 6.26 -10.99
CA GLU A 190 -12.77 5.71 -9.96
C GLU A 190 -13.44 6.83 -9.15
N ASN A 191 -12.69 7.86 -8.77
CA ASN A 191 -13.26 9.03 -8.11
C ASN A 191 -14.24 9.79 -9.03
N ALA A 192 -13.95 9.91 -10.32
CA ALA A 192 -14.88 10.51 -11.27
C ALA A 192 -16.17 9.68 -11.45
N MET A 193 -16.07 8.34 -11.42
CA MET A 193 -17.23 7.46 -11.44
C MET A 193 -18.05 7.56 -10.16
N ILE A 194 -17.41 7.64 -9.00
CA ILE A 194 -18.06 7.84 -7.70
C ILE A 194 -18.78 9.19 -7.67
N ASP A 195 -18.15 10.25 -8.17
CA ASP A 195 -18.77 11.59 -8.29
C ASP A 195 -19.95 11.60 -9.25
N ILE A 196 -19.88 10.88 -10.37
CA ILE A 196 -20.99 10.73 -11.30
C ILE A 196 -22.18 10.02 -10.64
N ILE A 197 -21.91 8.94 -9.89
CA ILE A 197 -22.94 8.19 -9.15
C ILE A 197 -23.55 9.08 -8.04
N ARG A 198 -22.72 9.82 -7.32
CA ARG A 198 -23.13 10.66 -6.18
C ARG A 198 -23.93 11.89 -6.59
N THR A 199 -23.57 12.50 -7.71
CA THR A 199 -24.18 13.77 -8.19
C THR A 199 -25.25 13.55 -9.25
N GLY A 200 -25.42 12.34 -9.77
CA GLY A 200 -26.32 12.04 -10.88
C GLY A 200 -25.92 12.73 -12.20
N ASN A 201 -24.74 13.33 -12.27
CA ASN A 201 -24.32 14.18 -13.37
C ASN A 201 -23.72 13.35 -14.52
N ILE A 202 -24.60 12.86 -15.39
CA ILE A 202 -24.27 12.00 -16.54
C ILE A 202 -23.48 12.75 -17.64
N TYR A 203 -23.42 14.07 -17.60
CA TYR A 203 -22.78 14.89 -18.66
C TYR A 203 -21.24 14.82 -18.67
N ARG A 204 -20.59 14.27 -17.64
CA ARG A 204 -19.15 13.99 -17.65
C ARG A 204 -18.75 12.73 -18.43
N LYS A 205 -19.70 11.96 -18.95
CA LYS A 205 -19.44 10.75 -19.76
C LYS A 205 -18.61 11.02 -21.03
N GLN A 206 -18.69 12.22 -21.60
CA GLN A 206 -17.99 12.53 -22.85
C GLN A 206 -16.46 12.68 -22.68
N SER A 207 -15.95 12.98 -21.51
CA SER A 207 -14.49 13.06 -21.26
C SER A 207 -13.83 11.73 -20.93
N LEU A 208 -14.61 10.69 -20.63
CA LEU A 208 -14.09 9.35 -20.32
C LEU A 208 -14.09 8.41 -21.54
N ALA A 209 -14.89 8.73 -22.56
CA ALA A 209 -15.03 7.90 -23.78
C ALA A 209 -13.74 7.72 -24.59
N PRO A 210 -12.86 8.73 -24.79
CA PRO A 210 -11.66 8.56 -25.61
C PRO A 210 -10.63 7.60 -24.99
N ALA A 211 -10.63 7.45 -23.69
CA ALA A 211 -9.66 6.60 -23.01
C ALA A 211 -10.09 5.12 -22.91
N ALA A 212 -11.40 4.83 -23.01
CA ALA A 212 -11.93 3.46 -23.03
C ALA A 212 -11.78 2.81 -24.41
N THR A 213 -11.84 3.60 -25.49
CA THR A 213 -11.71 3.10 -26.88
C THR A 213 -10.28 2.70 -27.24
N GLN A 214 -9.28 3.18 -26.49
CA GLN A 214 -7.88 2.76 -26.72
C GLN A 214 -7.52 1.41 -26.07
N LEU A 215 -8.38 0.88 -25.19
CA LEU A 215 -8.18 -0.41 -24.53
C LEU A 215 -8.92 -1.58 -25.17
N SER A 216 -9.84 -1.32 -26.12
CA SER A 216 -10.62 -2.36 -26.81
C SER A 216 -10.20 -2.61 -28.24
N GLY A 217 -9.09 -2.03 -28.69
CA GLY A 217 -8.57 -2.10 -30.05
C GLY A 217 -7.23 -2.83 -30.18
N MET A 218 -7.08 -3.99 -29.46
CA MET A 218 -6.05 -5.00 -29.75
C MET A 218 -6.59 -6.39 -29.45
#